data_0e6e9c687eb45db6c65d99387cab383b
#
_entry.id   0e6e9c687eb45db6c65d99387cab383b
#
_cell.length_a   1.000
_cell.length_b   1.000
_cell.length_c   1.000
_cell.angle_alpha   90.00
_cell.angle_beta   90.00
_cell.angle_gamma   90.00
#
_symmetry.space_group_name_H-M   'P 1'
#
loop_
_entity.id
_entity.type
_entity.pdbx_description
1 polymer ?
#
loop_
_entity_poly.entity_id
_entity_poly.type
_entity_poly.pdbx_seq_one_letter_code
_entity_poly.pdbx_strand_id
1 'polypeptide(L)'
;MDTESLRPCPPFETVCIEVPKVYDFCFEADRRENICTPLGTCSPPEGATVNCIIDSTTCSEVSRTAPDATGRANVTFAISVVYTLQVLDASGEVVCTFDDPVFSFTKTVVLCAPVGTFTNCEIVSSACTCLILGNQICCTFDLCIVIQSLAIVKLLIPSFGFCTPAVCEQVSPQPPFVCPPTLFPPQCKPLR
;
A
#
# COMPACT_ATOMS: atom_id res chain seq x y z
N MET A 1 -44.75 -2.55 8.93
CA MET A 1 -43.40 -1.90 8.83
C MET A 1 -43.17 -1.72 7.34
N ASP A 2 -43.50 -0.54 6.86
CA ASP A 2 -43.38 -0.21 5.43
C ASP A 2 -41.88 0.07 5.17
N THR A 3 -41.28 -0.79 4.35
CA THR A 3 -39.98 -0.53 3.74
C THR A 3 -40.16 0.59 2.73
N GLU A 4 -40.02 1.81 3.19
CA GLU A 4 -39.96 3.00 2.35
C GLU A 4 -38.74 2.85 1.43
N SER A 5 -38.99 2.43 0.21
CA SER A 5 -38.04 2.34 -0.86
C SER A 5 -37.41 3.73 -1.05
N LEU A 6 -36.18 3.89 -0.60
CA LEU A 6 -35.35 5.07 -0.88
C LEU A 6 -35.23 5.22 -2.40
N ARG A 7 -36.14 5.98 -2.99
CA ARG A 7 -36.02 6.38 -4.40
C ARG A 7 -34.76 7.24 -4.50
N PRO A 8 -33.79 6.85 -5.32
CA PRO A 8 -32.61 7.70 -5.52
C PRO A 8 -33.10 9.05 -6.04
N CYS A 9 -32.70 10.13 -5.36
CA CYS A 9 -32.94 11.48 -5.87
C CYS A 9 -32.32 11.58 -7.28
N PRO A 10 -33.03 12.20 -8.24
CA PRO A 10 -32.44 12.41 -9.56
C PRO A 10 -31.20 13.30 -9.43
N PRO A 11 -30.13 13.03 -10.21
CA PRO A 11 -28.92 13.87 -10.19
C PRO A 11 -29.28 15.29 -10.62
N PHE A 12 -28.70 16.31 -9.95
CA PHE A 12 -28.93 17.71 -10.28
C PHE A 12 -28.25 18.12 -11.59
N GLU A 13 -27.07 17.50 -11.86
CA GLU A 13 -26.27 17.82 -13.05
C GLU A 13 -25.39 16.63 -13.45
N THR A 14 -24.86 16.68 -14.66
CA THR A 14 -23.80 15.77 -15.11
C THR A 14 -22.49 16.53 -15.10
N VAL A 15 -21.52 16.03 -14.35
CA VAL A 15 -20.19 16.64 -14.21
C VAL A 15 -19.10 15.77 -14.81
N CYS A 16 -18.08 16.42 -15.35
CA CYS A 16 -16.85 15.74 -15.78
C CYS A 16 -15.89 15.66 -14.60
N ILE A 17 -15.51 14.46 -14.24
CA ILE A 17 -14.51 14.23 -13.21
C ILE A 17 -13.28 13.54 -13.80
N GLU A 18 -12.12 13.79 -13.22
CA GLU A 18 -10.88 13.09 -13.52
C GLU A 18 -10.56 12.12 -12.39
N VAL A 19 -10.42 10.84 -12.74
CA VAL A 19 -10.21 9.78 -11.75
C VAL A 19 -9.24 8.71 -12.26
N PRO A 20 -8.47 8.06 -11.37
CA PRO A 20 -7.76 6.85 -11.71
C PRO A 20 -8.76 5.71 -11.93
N LYS A 21 -8.78 5.17 -13.14
CA LYS A 21 -9.55 3.97 -13.49
C LYS A 21 -8.65 2.75 -13.37
N VAL A 22 -9.08 1.75 -12.61
CA VAL A 22 -8.41 0.45 -12.52
C VAL A 22 -8.73 -0.36 -13.78
N TYR A 23 -7.71 -0.78 -14.50
CA TYR A 23 -7.79 -1.67 -15.67
C TYR A 23 -7.66 -3.13 -15.27
N ASP A 24 -6.80 -3.40 -14.29
CA ASP A 24 -6.58 -4.72 -13.73
C ASP A 24 -5.99 -4.59 -12.33
N PHE A 25 -6.22 -5.60 -11.50
CA PHE A 25 -5.53 -5.71 -10.22
C PHE A 25 -5.39 -7.17 -9.81
N CYS A 26 -4.31 -7.49 -9.11
CA CYS A 26 -4.10 -8.79 -8.50
C CYS A 26 -3.65 -8.64 -7.05
N PHE A 27 -4.00 -9.63 -6.25
CA PHE A 27 -3.57 -9.79 -4.87
C PHE A 27 -2.84 -11.12 -4.76
N GLU A 28 -1.68 -11.11 -4.11
CA GLU A 28 -0.88 -12.30 -3.96
C GLU A 28 -0.17 -12.34 -2.61
N ALA A 29 -0.13 -13.54 -2.01
CA ALA A 29 0.74 -13.84 -0.89
C ALA A 29 2.08 -14.37 -1.42
N ASP A 30 3.17 -13.73 -1.03
CA ASP A 30 4.54 -14.12 -1.40
C ASP A 30 5.32 -14.47 -0.14
N ARG A 31 5.98 -15.64 -0.14
CA ARG A 31 6.81 -16.10 0.97
C ARG A 31 8.26 -16.14 0.54
N ARG A 32 9.14 -15.51 1.33
CA ARG A 32 10.60 -15.51 1.16
C ARG A 32 11.26 -16.17 2.35
N GLU A 33 11.89 -17.30 2.11
CA GLU A 33 12.55 -18.10 3.13
C GLU A 33 14.07 -17.99 3.02
N ASN A 34 14.77 -18.34 4.09
CA ASN A 34 16.22 -18.42 4.15
C ASN A 34 16.92 -17.06 3.87
N ILE A 35 16.32 -15.97 4.33
CA ILE A 35 16.96 -14.66 4.35
C ILE A 35 17.82 -14.60 5.59
N CYS A 36 19.14 -14.82 5.46
CA CYS A 36 20.02 -15.02 6.60
C CYS A 36 20.98 -13.85 6.78
N THR A 37 21.12 -13.39 8.04
CA THR A 37 22.04 -12.36 8.51
C THR A 37 23.08 -12.99 9.43
N PRO A 38 24.40 -12.84 9.18
CA PRO A 38 25.44 -13.34 10.07
C PRO A 38 25.37 -12.70 11.46
N LEU A 39 25.58 -13.50 12.52
CA LEU A 39 25.63 -12.99 13.90
C LEU A 39 26.84 -12.06 14.16
N GLY A 40 27.93 -12.21 13.38
CA GLY A 40 29.13 -11.40 13.58
C GLY A 40 29.72 -11.55 14.97
N THR A 41 29.75 -10.47 15.74
CA THR A 41 30.23 -10.44 17.13
C THR A 41 29.14 -10.74 18.17
N CYS A 42 27.89 -10.85 17.74
CA CYS A 42 26.77 -11.20 18.62
C CYS A 42 26.91 -12.65 19.09
N SER A 43 26.84 -12.88 20.42
CA SER A 43 26.90 -14.20 21.04
C SER A 43 25.60 -14.48 21.79
N PRO A 44 24.58 -15.04 21.13
CA PRO A 44 23.31 -15.37 21.76
C PRO A 44 23.50 -16.35 22.91
N PRO A 45 22.88 -16.13 24.10
CA PRO A 45 22.86 -17.13 25.17
C PRO A 45 21.98 -18.33 24.80
N GLU A 46 22.09 -19.40 25.56
CA GLU A 46 21.22 -20.57 25.39
C GLU A 46 19.74 -20.18 25.61
N GLY A 47 18.86 -20.62 24.70
CA GLY A 47 17.44 -20.29 24.74
C GLY A 47 17.09 -18.88 24.19
N ALA A 48 18.06 -18.20 23.59
CA ALA A 48 17.79 -16.90 22.94
C ALA A 48 16.74 -17.02 21.82
N THR A 49 15.92 -15.99 21.69
CA THR A 49 14.90 -15.84 20.64
C THR A 49 15.23 -14.62 19.76
N VAL A 50 14.58 -14.53 18.63
CA VAL A 50 14.75 -13.39 17.71
C VAL A 50 13.40 -12.70 17.52
N ASN A 51 13.37 -11.40 17.80
CA ASN A 51 12.28 -10.50 17.42
C ASN A 51 12.65 -9.85 16.08
N CYS A 52 11.74 -9.91 15.11
CA CYS A 52 11.91 -9.33 13.80
C CYS A 52 10.85 -8.23 13.59
N ILE A 53 11.30 -7.03 13.23
CA ILE A 53 10.46 -5.87 13.01
C ILE A 53 10.66 -5.44 11.56
N ILE A 54 9.60 -5.38 10.78
CA ILE A 54 9.64 -4.85 9.41
C ILE A 54 9.46 -3.32 9.51
N ASP A 55 10.50 -2.58 9.16
CA ASP A 55 10.55 -1.13 9.30
C ASP A 55 9.93 -0.42 8.11
N SER A 56 10.23 -0.89 6.90
CA SER A 56 9.64 -0.36 5.67
C SER A 56 9.66 -1.37 4.54
N THR A 57 8.73 -1.19 3.62
CA THR A 57 8.64 -1.96 2.39
C THR A 57 8.46 -1.02 1.21
N THR A 58 9.09 -1.35 0.10
CA THR A 58 8.90 -0.63 -1.17
C THR A 58 8.58 -1.61 -2.28
N CYS A 59 7.73 -1.18 -3.21
CA CYS A 59 7.41 -1.92 -4.42
C CYS A 59 7.30 -0.94 -5.58
N SER A 60 8.06 -1.17 -6.66
CA SER A 60 8.05 -0.30 -7.82
C SER A 60 8.23 -1.09 -9.11
N GLU A 61 7.57 -0.65 -10.17
CA GLU A 61 7.77 -1.19 -11.50
C GLU A 61 9.17 -0.87 -12.01
N VAL A 62 9.89 -1.89 -12.50
CA VAL A 62 11.23 -1.74 -13.09
C VAL A 62 11.23 -2.00 -14.59
N SER A 63 10.29 -2.79 -15.09
CA SER A 63 10.15 -3.02 -16.53
C SER A 63 8.78 -3.59 -16.89
N ARG A 64 8.39 -3.40 -18.16
CA ARG A 64 7.23 -4.09 -18.74
C ARG A 64 7.50 -4.42 -20.20
N THR A 65 6.86 -5.49 -20.68
CA THR A 65 6.82 -5.81 -22.11
C THR A 65 5.83 -4.89 -22.83
N ALA A 66 5.94 -4.81 -24.17
CA ALA A 66 4.84 -4.26 -24.96
C ALA A 66 3.57 -5.09 -24.74
N PRO A 67 2.38 -4.44 -24.65
CA PRO A 67 1.12 -5.18 -24.58
C PRO A 67 0.88 -6.05 -25.80
N ASP A 68 0.34 -7.23 -25.59
CA ASP A 68 -0.12 -8.10 -26.67
C ASP A 68 -1.40 -7.59 -27.33
N ALA A 69 -1.95 -8.36 -28.29
CA ALA A 69 -3.19 -8.02 -29.00
C ALA A 69 -4.42 -7.94 -28.06
N THR A 70 -4.35 -8.49 -26.86
CA THR A 70 -5.41 -8.44 -25.82
C THR A 70 -5.19 -7.31 -24.83
N GLY A 71 -4.11 -6.52 -24.94
CA GLY A 71 -3.75 -5.45 -24.02
C GLY A 71 -3.02 -5.96 -22.77
N ARG A 72 -2.57 -7.22 -22.72
CA ARG A 72 -1.84 -7.79 -21.59
C ARG A 72 -0.33 -7.63 -21.75
N ALA A 73 0.34 -7.32 -20.65
CA ALA A 73 1.80 -7.18 -20.59
C ALA A 73 2.37 -7.94 -19.38
N ASN A 74 3.59 -8.43 -19.51
CA ASN A 74 4.39 -8.87 -18.37
C ASN A 74 4.98 -7.62 -17.71
N VAL A 75 4.68 -7.40 -16.44
CA VAL A 75 5.16 -6.28 -15.66
C VAL A 75 6.03 -6.81 -14.53
N THR A 76 7.25 -6.30 -14.43
CA THR A 76 8.22 -6.72 -13.40
C THR A 76 8.37 -5.61 -12.36
N PHE A 77 8.26 -6.01 -11.10
CA PHE A 77 8.41 -5.15 -9.95
C PHE A 77 9.67 -5.50 -9.18
N ALA A 78 10.37 -4.49 -8.68
CA ALA A 78 11.38 -4.63 -7.64
C ALA A 78 10.71 -4.37 -6.28
N ILE A 79 10.91 -5.31 -5.37
CA ILE A 79 10.39 -5.25 -3.99
C ILE A 79 11.57 -5.25 -3.06
N SER A 80 11.57 -4.34 -2.09
CA SER A 80 12.61 -4.24 -1.07
C SER A 80 11.97 -4.17 0.30
N VAL A 81 12.57 -4.87 1.27
CA VAL A 81 12.14 -4.94 2.65
C VAL A 81 13.30 -4.56 3.55
N VAL A 82 13.12 -3.53 4.35
CA VAL A 82 14.02 -3.10 5.42
C VAL A 82 13.47 -3.61 6.74
N TYR A 83 14.31 -4.18 7.58
CA TYR A 83 13.86 -4.78 8.83
C TYR A 83 14.93 -4.67 9.91
N THR A 84 14.52 -4.77 11.17
CA THR A 84 15.40 -4.80 12.35
C THR A 84 15.29 -6.16 13.03
N LEU A 85 16.43 -6.73 13.45
CA LEU A 85 16.48 -7.98 14.22
C LEU A 85 16.99 -7.69 15.62
N GLN A 86 16.29 -8.15 16.63
CA GLN A 86 16.67 -8.09 18.03
C GLN A 86 16.82 -9.50 18.57
N VAL A 87 18.01 -9.84 19.04
CA VAL A 87 18.24 -11.09 19.77
C VAL A 87 17.89 -10.85 21.23
N LEU A 88 16.98 -11.64 21.76
CA LEU A 88 16.47 -11.58 23.12
C LEU A 88 16.98 -12.79 23.90
N ASP A 89 17.38 -12.58 25.14
CA ASP A 89 17.67 -13.68 26.07
C ASP A 89 16.39 -14.32 26.61
N ALA A 90 16.53 -15.32 27.48
CA ALA A 90 15.41 -16.01 28.10
C ALA A 90 14.53 -15.12 29.01
N SER A 91 15.03 -13.97 29.45
CA SER A 91 14.29 -12.97 30.23
C SER A 91 13.56 -11.94 29.36
N GLY A 92 13.82 -11.94 28.06
CA GLY A 92 13.28 -10.96 27.10
C GLY A 92 14.11 -9.70 26.96
N GLU A 93 15.32 -9.65 27.55
CA GLU A 93 16.25 -8.53 27.42
C GLU A 93 16.98 -8.59 26.07
N VAL A 94 17.17 -7.44 25.43
CA VAL A 94 17.87 -7.34 24.15
C VAL A 94 19.37 -7.53 24.35
N VAL A 95 19.93 -8.56 23.77
CA VAL A 95 21.36 -8.89 23.79
C VAL A 95 22.12 -8.20 22.66
N CYS A 96 21.55 -8.21 21.46
CA CYS A 96 22.11 -7.55 20.29
C CYS A 96 21.00 -7.11 19.33
N THR A 97 21.30 -6.07 18.56
CA THR A 97 20.43 -5.54 17.52
C THR A 97 21.17 -5.48 16.19
N PHE A 98 20.47 -5.75 15.11
CA PHE A 98 20.92 -5.60 13.74
C PHE A 98 19.98 -4.60 13.09
N ASP A 99 20.46 -3.40 12.87
CA ASP A 99 19.67 -2.31 12.31
C ASP A 99 19.77 -2.32 10.80
N ASP A 100 18.61 -2.08 10.14
CA ASP A 100 18.46 -1.86 8.71
C ASP A 100 19.03 -2.93 7.75
N PRO A 101 19.06 -4.25 8.07
CA PRO A 101 19.29 -5.23 7.03
C PRO A 101 18.20 -5.13 5.95
N VAL A 102 18.61 -5.31 4.71
CA VAL A 102 17.73 -5.15 3.55
C VAL A 102 17.81 -6.39 2.68
N PHE A 103 16.67 -6.89 2.24
CA PHE A 103 16.66 -7.81 1.11
C PHE A 103 15.74 -7.29 0.02
N SER A 104 16.06 -7.65 -1.22
CA SER A 104 15.30 -7.24 -2.39
C SER A 104 15.12 -8.42 -3.34
N PHE A 105 14.00 -8.42 -4.03
CA PHE A 105 13.72 -9.42 -5.06
C PHE A 105 12.86 -8.81 -6.17
N THR A 106 12.77 -9.50 -7.28
CA THR A 106 11.89 -9.11 -8.37
C THR A 106 10.73 -10.08 -8.51
N LYS A 107 9.58 -9.56 -8.94
CA LYS A 107 8.37 -10.31 -9.22
C LYS A 107 7.77 -9.86 -10.54
N THR A 108 7.46 -10.83 -11.40
CA THR A 108 6.81 -10.55 -12.69
C THR A 108 5.38 -11.08 -12.66
N VAL A 109 4.43 -10.25 -13.04
CA VAL A 109 3.01 -10.57 -13.16
C VAL A 109 2.48 -10.21 -14.55
N VAL A 110 1.41 -10.88 -14.97
CA VAL A 110 0.69 -10.53 -16.19
C VAL A 110 -0.49 -9.67 -15.84
N LEU A 111 -0.56 -8.46 -16.39
CA LEU A 111 -1.66 -7.52 -16.17
C LEU A 111 -2.26 -7.05 -17.50
N CYS A 112 -3.55 -6.72 -17.50
CA CYS A 112 -4.12 -5.88 -18.53
C CYS A 112 -3.55 -4.46 -18.36
N ALA A 113 -2.51 -4.14 -19.13
CA ALA A 113 -1.74 -2.91 -19.03
C ALA A 113 -1.51 -2.30 -20.44
N PRO A 114 -2.58 -1.86 -21.13
CA PRO A 114 -2.46 -1.21 -22.43
C PRO A 114 -1.58 0.04 -22.35
N VAL A 115 -1.14 0.52 -23.50
CA VAL A 115 -0.32 1.73 -23.59
C VAL A 115 -1.05 2.91 -22.95
N GLY A 116 -0.34 3.67 -22.12
CA GLY A 116 -0.90 4.81 -21.36
C GLY A 116 -1.35 4.46 -19.95
N THR A 117 -1.26 3.20 -19.52
CA THR A 117 -1.45 2.83 -18.11
C THR A 117 -0.15 2.96 -17.32
N PHE A 118 -0.28 3.24 -16.03
CA PHE A 118 0.78 3.15 -15.02
C PHE A 118 0.39 2.09 -13.99
N THR A 119 1.34 1.67 -13.17
CA THR A 119 1.08 0.68 -12.13
C THR A 119 1.19 1.30 -10.74
N ASN A 120 0.42 0.75 -9.81
CA ASN A 120 0.60 0.93 -8.38
C ASN A 120 0.89 -0.45 -7.77
N CYS A 121 1.89 -0.53 -6.90
CA CYS A 121 2.23 -1.74 -6.17
C CYS A 121 2.39 -1.39 -4.69
N GLU A 122 1.66 -2.12 -3.84
CA GLU A 122 1.60 -1.88 -2.41
C GLU A 122 1.71 -3.20 -1.65
N ILE A 123 2.49 -3.20 -0.57
CA ILE A 123 2.55 -4.29 0.39
C ILE A 123 1.60 -3.94 1.54
N VAL A 124 0.42 -4.55 1.51
CA VAL A 124 -0.70 -4.22 2.42
C VAL A 124 -0.59 -4.92 3.78
N SER A 125 0.20 -5.99 3.84
CA SER A 125 0.49 -6.70 5.09
C SER A 125 1.81 -7.44 4.96
N SER A 126 2.56 -7.49 6.04
CA SER A 126 3.83 -8.22 6.11
C SER A 126 4.03 -8.81 7.49
N ALA A 127 4.71 -9.96 7.54
CA ALA A 127 5.14 -10.60 8.77
C ALA A 127 6.52 -11.23 8.58
N CYS A 128 7.29 -11.34 9.66
CA CYS A 128 8.54 -12.07 9.66
C CYS A 128 8.66 -12.99 10.89
N THR A 129 9.32 -14.12 10.67
CA THR A 129 9.65 -15.10 11.72
C THR A 129 11.10 -15.53 11.52
N CYS A 130 11.90 -15.49 12.58
CA CYS A 130 13.32 -15.75 12.50
C CYS A 130 13.77 -16.82 13.51
N LEU A 131 14.82 -17.55 13.12
CA LEU A 131 15.48 -18.56 13.94
C LEU A 131 16.98 -18.35 13.91
N ILE A 132 17.65 -18.65 15.03
CA ILE A 132 19.11 -18.71 15.09
C ILE A 132 19.55 -20.09 14.59
N LEU A 133 20.34 -20.12 13.53
CA LEU A 133 20.87 -21.35 12.91
C LEU A 133 22.40 -21.25 12.84
N GLY A 134 23.08 -21.90 13.77
CA GLY A 134 24.55 -21.84 13.87
C GLY A 134 25.02 -20.41 14.12
N ASN A 135 25.78 -19.82 13.18
CA ASN A 135 26.36 -18.47 13.32
C ASN A 135 25.56 -17.42 12.53
N GLN A 136 24.28 -17.62 12.30
CA GLN A 136 23.42 -16.68 11.57
C GLN A 136 21.98 -16.71 12.07
N ILE A 137 21.27 -15.62 11.81
CA ILE A 137 19.81 -15.51 11.99
C ILE A 137 19.19 -15.70 10.61
N CYS A 138 18.32 -16.69 10.45
CA CYS A 138 17.60 -16.92 9.21
C CYS A 138 16.12 -16.64 9.39
N CYS A 139 15.57 -15.80 8.52
CA CYS A 139 14.20 -15.30 8.57
C CYS A 139 13.38 -15.81 7.38
N THR A 140 12.11 -15.98 7.64
CA THR A 140 11.04 -16.16 6.66
C THR A 140 10.16 -14.93 6.68
N PHE A 141 9.90 -14.36 5.53
CA PHE A 141 9.03 -13.21 5.34
C PHE A 141 7.77 -13.62 4.58
N ASP A 142 6.61 -13.27 5.09
CA ASP A 142 5.33 -13.40 4.43
C ASP A 142 4.84 -11.99 4.03
N LEU A 143 4.56 -11.77 2.75
CA LEU A 143 4.18 -10.48 2.19
C LEU A 143 2.86 -10.62 1.44
N CYS A 144 1.89 -9.74 1.73
CA CYS A 144 0.67 -9.60 0.95
C CYS A 144 0.82 -8.40 0.02
N ILE A 145 0.80 -8.64 -1.28
CA ILE A 145 1.12 -7.66 -2.31
C ILE A 145 -0.13 -7.41 -3.15
N VAL A 146 -0.50 -6.14 -3.30
CA VAL A 146 -1.53 -5.68 -4.23
C VAL A 146 -0.86 -4.94 -5.36
N ILE A 147 -1.14 -5.36 -6.59
CA ILE A 147 -0.63 -4.74 -7.81
C ILE A 147 -1.80 -4.32 -8.68
N GLN A 148 -1.80 -3.08 -9.14
CA GLN A 148 -2.85 -2.49 -9.96
C GLN A 148 -2.27 -1.88 -11.24
N SER A 149 -3.02 -1.99 -12.33
CA SER A 149 -2.82 -1.22 -13.56
C SER A 149 -3.90 -0.16 -13.67
N LEU A 150 -3.50 1.11 -13.82
CA LEU A 150 -4.39 2.26 -13.76
C LEU A 150 -4.13 3.21 -14.93
N ALA A 151 -5.16 4.00 -15.30
CA ALA A 151 -4.98 5.19 -16.12
C ALA A 151 -5.86 6.32 -15.59
N ILE A 152 -5.38 7.55 -15.72
CA ILE A 152 -6.20 8.72 -15.44
C ILE A 152 -7.18 8.92 -16.59
N VAL A 153 -8.46 8.91 -16.28
CA VAL A 153 -9.54 9.06 -17.25
C VAL A 153 -10.50 10.15 -16.82
N LYS A 154 -11.17 10.77 -17.82
CA LYS A 154 -12.24 11.74 -17.59
C LYS A 154 -13.58 11.06 -17.82
N LEU A 155 -14.44 11.07 -16.78
CA LEU A 155 -15.76 10.46 -16.81
C LEU A 155 -16.84 11.49 -16.59
N LEU A 156 -17.94 11.34 -17.35
CA LEU A 156 -19.19 12.06 -17.07
C LEU A 156 -19.99 11.25 -16.06
N ILE A 157 -20.23 11.83 -14.89
CA ILE A 157 -21.02 11.19 -13.84
C ILE A 157 -22.20 12.07 -13.40
N PRO A 158 -23.33 11.48 -12.98
CA PRO A 158 -24.38 12.22 -12.33
C PRO A 158 -23.89 12.72 -10.96
N SER A 159 -24.10 13.99 -10.68
CA SER A 159 -23.69 14.65 -9.44
C SER A 159 -24.92 15.08 -8.64
N PHE A 160 -24.83 14.94 -7.32
CA PHE A 160 -25.80 15.43 -6.34
C PHE A 160 -25.31 16.69 -5.60
N GLY A 161 -24.21 17.27 -6.08
CA GLY A 161 -23.56 18.42 -5.48
C GLY A 161 -22.23 18.05 -4.79
N PHE A 162 -21.68 18.99 -4.03
CA PHE A 162 -20.44 18.82 -3.30
C PHE A 162 -20.65 18.08 -1.97
N CYS A 163 -19.65 17.34 -1.52
CA CYS A 163 -19.64 16.75 -0.21
C CYS A 163 -19.65 17.84 0.87
N THR A 164 -20.49 17.68 1.89
CA THR A 164 -20.48 18.55 3.06
C THR A 164 -19.56 17.90 4.11
N PRO A 165 -18.44 18.55 4.49
CA PRO A 165 -17.57 18.00 5.52
C PRO A 165 -18.28 17.98 6.87
N ALA A 166 -18.02 16.96 7.67
CA ALA A 166 -18.43 16.91 9.06
C ALA A 166 -17.63 17.92 9.90
N VAL A 167 -18.22 18.42 10.97
CA VAL A 167 -17.51 19.24 11.94
C VAL A 167 -16.55 18.32 12.71
N CYS A 168 -15.28 18.73 12.84
CA CYS A 168 -14.30 17.98 13.61
C CYS A 168 -14.66 17.98 15.11
N GLU A 169 -14.51 16.83 15.77
CA GLU A 169 -14.54 16.79 17.23
C GLU A 169 -13.32 17.52 17.79
N GLN A 170 -13.59 18.48 18.69
CA GLN A 170 -12.52 19.35 19.20
C GLN A 170 -11.94 18.78 20.48
N VAL A 171 -10.63 18.56 20.47
CA VAL A 171 -9.84 18.12 21.64
C VAL A 171 -9.05 19.29 22.27
N SER A 172 -8.99 20.44 21.59
CA SER A 172 -8.25 21.65 22.01
C SER A 172 -9.13 22.89 21.96
N PRO A 173 -8.86 23.94 22.76
CA PRO A 173 -9.59 25.20 22.69
C PRO A 173 -9.51 25.80 21.29
N GLN A 174 -10.66 26.16 20.74
CA GLN A 174 -10.77 26.72 19.41
C GLN A 174 -10.21 28.15 19.36
N PRO A 175 -9.37 28.48 18.37
CA PRO A 175 -8.99 29.87 18.13
C PRO A 175 -10.21 30.69 17.67
N PRO A 176 -10.25 31.99 17.94
CA PRO A 176 -11.40 32.87 17.58
C PRO A 176 -11.41 33.20 16.06
N PHE A 177 -11.16 32.20 15.22
CA PHE A 177 -11.15 32.34 13.77
C PHE A 177 -12.25 31.46 13.16
N VAL A 178 -13.07 32.09 12.30
CA VAL A 178 -14.17 31.40 11.61
C VAL A 178 -13.76 31.17 10.16
N CYS A 179 -13.85 29.92 9.71
CA CYS A 179 -13.58 29.56 8.32
C CYS A 179 -14.65 30.16 7.38
N PRO A 180 -14.30 30.48 6.12
CA PRO A 180 -15.26 30.94 5.12
C PRO A 180 -16.41 29.92 4.96
N PRO A 181 -17.66 30.39 4.78
CA PRO A 181 -18.83 29.51 4.66
C PRO A 181 -18.85 28.71 3.35
N THR A 182 -18.07 29.12 2.35
CA THR A 182 -17.96 28.47 1.03
C THR A 182 -16.57 27.86 0.85
N LEU A 183 -16.51 26.52 0.82
CA LEU A 183 -15.27 25.76 0.64
C LEU A 183 -14.89 25.57 -0.84
N PHE A 184 -15.85 25.72 -1.76
CA PHE A 184 -15.64 25.48 -3.17
C PHE A 184 -15.91 26.76 -3.98
N PRO A 185 -15.13 27.00 -5.06
CA PRO A 185 -15.39 28.14 -5.94
C PRO A 185 -16.75 27.99 -6.64
N PRO A 186 -17.41 29.10 -6.95
CA PRO A 186 -18.67 29.07 -7.70
C PRO A 186 -18.44 28.51 -9.09
N GLN A 187 -19.36 27.69 -9.56
CA GLN A 187 -19.28 27.09 -10.90
C GLN A 187 -19.56 28.13 -11.97
N CYS A 188 -18.74 28.13 -13.01
CA CYS A 188 -19.01 28.95 -14.19
C CYS A 188 -20.27 28.46 -14.89
N LYS A 189 -21.07 29.38 -15.40
CA LYS A 189 -22.22 29.01 -16.24
C LYS A 189 -21.71 28.27 -17.49
N PRO A 190 -22.35 27.15 -17.89
CA PRO A 190 -21.96 26.47 -19.11
C PRO A 190 -22.05 27.43 -20.30
N LEU A 191 -21.02 27.47 -21.13
CA LEU A 191 -21.04 28.14 -22.40
C LEU A 191 -22.09 27.43 -23.26
N ARG A 192 -23.13 28.16 -23.64
CA ARG A 192 -24.16 27.67 -24.55
C ARG A 192 -23.64 27.49 -25.96
#